data_3cce257b5053f3b51faad117820652b7
#
_entry.id   3cce257b5053f3b51faad117820652b7
#
_cell.length_a   1.000
_cell.length_b   1.000
_cell.length_c   1.000
_cell.angle_alpha   90.00
_cell.angle_beta   90.00
_cell.angle_gamma   90.00
#
_symmetry.space_group_name_H-M   'P 1'
#
loop_
_entity.id
_entity.type
_entity.pdbx_description
1 polymer ?
#
loop_
_entity_poly.entity_id
_entity_poly.type
_entity_poly.pdbx_seq_one_letter_code
_entity_poly.pdbx_strand_id
1 'polypeptide(L)'
;EFNSLPDKDLLAKEVKDLDLYDDTHIENDQKIDYLKKLESAASNDKKIVNTESSFTQNKSNFILANSEGFCAGYKTSSFTASSVTVAKDEKSMERDYEYSSKCFLKDLDDAGELGKQAADQTIRKLSPKKIGSEKIAIIFDKRIAKGILSTFASAISSSAISRGTSFLKDKVNQKIFSDKINVLDKPDILKGLGSRNFDSEGVKTDTLKLVDQGILKHYLIDTYNGKKLNLKSNGRCGGTSNLYFENGNISFKDLLNSKSKSLYITETIGHGSNIVTGDYSVGATGFLVENGEFKYPINEITIAGNFKDMFKNITLANDLEFKYATNSPTMMIEGMVVAGK
;
A
#
# COMPACT_ATOMS: atom_id res chain seq x y z
N GLU A 1 21.36 24.37 17.61
CA GLU A 1 20.11 23.63 17.72
C GLU A 1 19.55 23.30 16.34
N PHE A 2 18.97 22.10 16.18
CA PHE A 2 18.43 21.66 14.89
C PHE A 2 16.96 22.08 14.69
N ASN A 3 16.31 22.62 15.72
CA ASN A 3 14.90 22.99 15.67
C ASN A 3 14.71 24.36 15.00
N SER A 4 14.39 24.35 13.73
CA SER A 4 14.12 25.56 12.94
C SER A 4 13.24 25.23 11.74
N LEU A 5 12.68 26.25 11.12
CA LEU A 5 11.94 26.14 9.87
C LEU A 5 12.83 25.69 8.70
N PRO A 6 12.26 25.17 7.63
CA PRO A 6 12.98 24.90 6.38
C PRO A 6 13.63 26.15 5.81
N ASP A 7 14.71 25.96 5.05
CA ASP A 7 15.31 27.05 4.28
C ASP A 7 14.28 27.64 3.27
N LYS A 8 14.22 28.95 3.13
CA LYS A 8 13.24 29.65 2.27
C LYS A 8 13.28 29.21 0.81
N ASP A 9 14.44 28.83 0.31
CA ASP A 9 14.64 28.38 -1.06
C ASP A 9 14.00 27.00 -1.35
N LEU A 10 13.71 26.22 -0.29
CA LEU A 10 13.05 24.92 -0.38
C LEU A 10 11.51 25.03 -0.35
N LEU A 11 10.95 26.16 0.11
CA LEU A 11 9.50 26.33 0.22
C LEU A 11 8.83 26.33 -1.15
N ALA A 12 7.62 25.78 -1.21
CA ALA A 12 6.82 25.79 -2.42
C ALA A 12 6.44 27.25 -2.81
N LYS A 13 6.70 27.62 -4.06
CA LYS A 13 6.42 28.98 -4.58
C LYS A 13 5.08 29.05 -5.29
N GLU A 14 4.52 27.92 -5.66
CA GLU A 14 3.23 27.80 -6.37
C GLU A 14 2.49 26.57 -5.89
N VAL A 15 1.17 26.62 -5.98
CA VAL A 15 0.26 25.51 -5.74
C VAL A 15 -0.38 25.15 -7.07
N LYS A 16 -0.02 23.98 -7.62
CA LYS A 16 -0.58 23.46 -8.88
C LYS A 16 -1.96 22.88 -8.61
N ASP A 17 -2.83 23.01 -9.58
CA ASP A 17 -4.07 22.24 -9.56
C ASP A 17 -3.78 20.78 -9.90
N LEU A 18 -3.96 19.91 -8.91
CA LEU A 18 -3.79 18.46 -9.03
C LEU A 18 -5.13 17.73 -9.11
N ASP A 19 -6.23 18.45 -9.32
CA ASP A 19 -7.59 17.90 -9.42
C ASP A 19 -7.95 17.05 -8.18
N LEU A 20 -7.71 17.59 -6.98
CA LEU A 20 -7.88 16.87 -5.71
C LEU A 20 -9.21 17.13 -5.02
N TYR A 21 -10.04 18.03 -5.56
CA TYR A 21 -11.24 18.46 -4.88
C TYR A 21 -12.47 18.39 -5.77
N ASP A 22 -13.43 17.61 -5.32
CA ASP A 22 -14.78 17.53 -5.89
C ASP A 22 -15.76 18.24 -4.95
N ASP A 23 -16.41 19.29 -5.44
CA ASP A 23 -17.41 20.05 -4.69
C ASP A 23 -18.80 19.41 -4.67
N THR A 24 -18.95 18.24 -5.31
CA THR A 24 -20.24 17.54 -5.39
C THR A 24 -20.82 17.32 -4.00
N HIS A 25 -22.03 17.84 -3.80
CA HIS A 25 -22.85 17.49 -2.64
C HIS A 25 -23.56 16.17 -2.91
N ILE A 26 -23.53 15.28 -1.95
CA ILE A 26 -24.29 14.01 -2.00
C ILE A 26 -25.22 13.94 -0.80
N GLU A 27 -26.50 13.81 -1.07
CA GLU A 27 -27.55 13.69 -0.06
C GLU A 27 -27.47 12.34 0.66
N ASN A 28 -27.98 12.28 1.88
CA ASN A 28 -27.96 11.03 2.67
C ASN A 28 -28.72 9.90 1.99
N ASP A 29 -29.84 10.20 1.33
CA ASP A 29 -30.64 9.20 0.61
C ASP A 29 -29.83 8.57 -0.54
N GLN A 30 -29.03 9.34 -1.26
CA GLN A 30 -28.14 8.83 -2.31
C GLN A 30 -27.04 7.91 -1.74
N LYS A 31 -26.49 8.26 -0.56
CA LYS A 31 -25.52 7.39 0.15
C LYS A 31 -26.18 6.09 0.59
N ILE A 32 -27.39 6.16 1.12
CA ILE A 32 -28.19 5.00 1.54
C ILE A 32 -28.51 4.10 0.33
N ASP A 33 -28.89 4.68 -0.79
CA ASP A 33 -29.17 3.92 -2.01
C ASP A 33 -27.93 3.23 -2.58
N TYR A 34 -26.77 3.89 -2.52
CA TYR A 34 -25.49 3.27 -2.87
C TYR A 34 -25.19 2.08 -1.94
N LEU A 35 -25.37 2.26 -0.61
CA LEU A 35 -25.12 1.22 0.38
C LEU A 35 -26.09 0.03 0.22
N LYS A 36 -27.38 0.28 -0.04
CA LYS A 36 -28.36 -0.80 -0.31
C LYS A 36 -27.96 -1.65 -1.52
N LYS A 37 -27.50 -1.03 -2.61
CA LYS A 37 -26.99 -1.75 -3.79
C LYS A 37 -25.76 -2.57 -3.44
N LEU A 38 -24.82 -1.98 -2.70
CA LEU A 38 -23.59 -2.61 -2.25
C LEU A 38 -23.89 -3.85 -1.39
N GLU A 39 -24.73 -3.71 -0.36
CA GLU A 39 -25.11 -4.81 0.53
C GLU A 39 -25.93 -5.89 -0.18
N SER A 40 -26.86 -5.51 -1.05
CA SER A 40 -27.64 -6.46 -1.83
C SER A 40 -26.73 -7.34 -2.71
N ALA A 41 -25.73 -6.74 -3.36
CA ALA A 41 -24.78 -7.49 -4.16
C ALA A 41 -23.84 -8.36 -3.30
N ALA A 42 -23.38 -7.83 -2.17
CA ALA A 42 -22.51 -8.53 -1.23
C ALA A 42 -23.20 -9.73 -0.55
N SER A 43 -24.51 -9.66 -0.32
CA SER A 43 -25.29 -10.71 0.37
C SER A 43 -26.01 -11.68 -0.58
N ASN A 44 -25.79 -11.60 -1.90
CA ASN A 44 -26.54 -12.36 -2.88
C ASN A 44 -26.29 -13.89 -2.84
N ASP A 45 -25.13 -14.33 -2.33
CA ASP A 45 -24.82 -15.76 -2.17
C ASP A 45 -25.24 -16.26 -0.78
N LYS A 46 -25.91 -17.42 -0.74
CA LYS A 46 -26.40 -18.06 0.49
C LYS A 46 -25.30 -18.41 1.50
N LYS A 47 -24.05 -18.47 1.09
CA LYS A 47 -22.90 -18.70 1.98
C LYS A 47 -22.50 -17.45 2.74
N ILE A 48 -22.90 -16.28 2.29
CA ILE A 48 -22.69 -15.02 3.02
C ILE A 48 -23.71 -14.94 4.17
N VAL A 49 -23.20 -14.91 5.39
CA VAL A 49 -24.01 -14.90 6.61
C VAL A 49 -24.06 -13.51 7.27
N ASN A 50 -23.16 -12.63 6.92
CA ASN A 50 -23.15 -11.24 7.38
C ASN A 50 -22.45 -10.32 6.38
N THR A 51 -22.95 -9.07 6.29
CA THR A 51 -22.33 -7.97 5.55
C THR A 51 -22.34 -6.71 6.40
N GLU A 52 -21.27 -5.93 6.30
CA GLU A 52 -21.18 -4.60 6.89
C GLU A 52 -20.60 -3.66 5.84
N SER A 53 -21.40 -2.65 5.47
CA SER A 53 -21.02 -1.70 4.43
C SER A 53 -20.95 -0.28 4.98
N SER A 54 -20.02 0.50 4.49
CA SER A 54 -19.86 1.90 4.87
C SER A 54 -19.65 2.81 3.66
N PHE A 55 -20.12 4.06 3.80
CA PHE A 55 -19.85 5.14 2.87
C PHE A 55 -19.35 6.35 3.65
N THR A 56 -18.18 6.85 3.29
CA THR A 56 -17.56 8.02 3.92
C THR A 56 -17.26 9.08 2.88
N GLN A 57 -17.62 10.32 3.18
CA GLN A 57 -17.24 11.50 2.43
C GLN A 57 -16.41 12.42 3.31
N ASN A 58 -15.23 12.81 2.83
CA ASN A 58 -14.42 13.84 3.48
C ASN A 58 -14.18 14.98 2.50
N LYS A 59 -14.28 16.22 3.00
CA LYS A 59 -13.84 17.43 2.33
C LYS A 59 -12.94 18.19 3.28
N SER A 60 -11.78 18.58 2.83
CA SER A 60 -10.78 19.27 3.65
C SER A 60 -10.24 20.50 2.93
N ASN A 61 -9.99 21.55 3.69
CA ASN A 61 -9.26 22.72 3.28
C ASN A 61 -8.01 22.82 4.16
N PHE A 62 -6.86 22.55 3.59
CA PHE A 62 -5.58 22.59 4.28
C PHE A 62 -4.87 23.93 4.00
N ILE A 63 -4.46 24.64 5.05
CA ILE A 63 -3.68 25.86 4.96
C ILE A 63 -2.49 25.71 5.89
N LEU A 64 -1.30 25.99 5.39
CA LEU A 64 -0.06 26.05 6.15
C LEU A 64 0.52 27.46 6.06
N ALA A 65 0.85 28.04 7.20
CA ALA A 65 1.57 29.31 7.30
C ALA A 65 2.70 29.22 8.32
N ASN A 66 3.77 29.97 8.10
CA ASN A 66 4.90 30.05 9.03
C ASN A 66 5.42 31.48 9.17
N SER A 67 6.28 31.72 10.18
CA SER A 67 6.84 33.05 10.48
C SER A 67 7.84 33.57 9.42
N GLU A 68 8.28 32.71 8.48
CA GLU A 68 9.18 33.07 7.38
C GLU A 68 8.42 33.60 6.13
N GLY A 69 7.10 33.80 6.27
CA GLY A 69 6.24 34.35 5.23
C GLY A 69 5.66 33.33 4.27
N PHE A 70 5.82 32.04 4.51
CA PHE A 70 5.11 31.01 3.75
C PHE A 70 3.64 30.99 4.18
N CYS A 71 2.74 31.08 3.20
CA CYS A 71 1.30 30.86 3.41
C CYS A 71 0.73 30.26 2.13
N ALA A 72 0.34 29.01 2.17
CA ALA A 72 -0.26 28.31 1.04
C ALA A 72 -1.25 27.25 1.51
N GLY A 73 -2.19 26.88 0.63
CA GLY A 73 -3.18 25.87 0.95
C GLY A 73 -3.81 25.26 -0.30
N TYR A 74 -4.50 24.18 -0.11
CA TYR A 74 -5.28 23.49 -1.15
C TYR A 74 -6.43 22.71 -0.53
N LYS A 75 -7.42 22.42 -1.36
CA LYS A 75 -8.57 21.61 -0.95
C LYS A 75 -8.39 20.17 -1.41
N THR A 76 -8.95 19.25 -0.63
CA THR A 76 -9.02 17.84 -1.00
C THR A 76 -10.39 17.28 -0.68
N SER A 77 -10.81 16.28 -1.42
CA SER A 77 -11.99 15.46 -1.12
C SER A 77 -11.67 13.99 -1.24
N SER A 78 -12.42 13.16 -0.55
CA SER A 78 -12.41 11.72 -0.74
C SER A 78 -13.80 11.15 -0.51
N PHE A 79 -14.16 10.22 -1.38
CA PHE A 79 -15.36 9.39 -1.29
C PHE A 79 -14.89 7.95 -1.16
N THR A 80 -15.30 7.29 -0.10
CA THR A 80 -14.88 5.91 0.18
C THR A 80 -16.10 5.07 0.46
N ALA A 81 -16.24 3.97 -0.27
CA ALA A 81 -17.22 2.94 0.01
C ALA A 81 -16.52 1.62 0.28
N SER A 82 -17.00 0.84 1.24
CA SER A 82 -16.44 -0.46 1.57
C SER A 82 -17.52 -1.44 1.97
N SER A 83 -17.26 -2.73 1.73
CA SER A 83 -18.08 -3.82 2.25
C SER A 83 -17.15 -4.89 2.84
N VAL A 84 -17.44 -5.28 4.07
CA VAL A 84 -16.86 -6.45 4.72
C VAL A 84 -17.91 -7.55 4.68
N THR A 85 -17.52 -8.73 4.26
CA THR A 85 -18.41 -9.89 4.17
C THR A 85 -17.88 -11.04 5.02
N VAL A 86 -18.81 -11.81 5.59
CA VAL A 86 -18.51 -13.04 6.32
C VAL A 86 -19.25 -14.18 5.63
N ALA A 87 -18.49 -15.17 5.18
CA ALA A 87 -19.03 -16.40 4.62
C ALA A 87 -18.86 -17.56 5.58
N LYS A 88 -19.77 -18.51 5.52
CA LYS A 88 -19.77 -19.72 6.35
C LYS A 88 -20.18 -20.94 5.54
N ASP A 89 -19.47 -22.06 5.77
CA ASP A 89 -19.87 -23.40 5.38
C ASP A 89 -19.88 -24.33 6.60
N GLU A 90 -19.99 -25.65 6.37
CA GLU A 90 -20.00 -26.63 7.45
C GLU A 90 -18.65 -26.72 8.21
N LYS A 91 -17.55 -26.25 7.62
CA LYS A 91 -16.17 -26.46 8.12
C LYS A 91 -15.50 -25.19 8.60
N SER A 92 -15.87 -24.04 8.08
CA SER A 92 -15.20 -22.77 8.36
C SER A 92 -16.12 -21.57 8.29
N MET A 93 -15.62 -20.48 8.88
CA MET A 93 -16.16 -19.14 8.75
C MET A 93 -15.01 -18.22 8.38
N GLU A 94 -15.14 -17.55 7.25
CA GLU A 94 -14.10 -16.70 6.70
C GLU A 94 -14.63 -15.29 6.44
N ARG A 95 -13.74 -14.30 6.46
CA ARG A 95 -14.08 -12.92 6.12
C ARG A 95 -13.13 -12.38 5.07
N ASP A 96 -13.63 -11.44 4.27
CA ASP A 96 -12.81 -10.56 3.45
C ASP A 96 -13.54 -9.22 3.25
N TYR A 97 -12.93 -8.32 2.53
CA TYR A 97 -13.50 -7.00 2.25
C TYR A 97 -13.06 -6.51 0.87
N GLU A 98 -13.83 -5.58 0.35
CA GLU A 98 -13.39 -4.75 -0.78
C GLU A 98 -13.77 -3.30 -0.50
N TYR A 99 -13.01 -2.36 -1.05
CA TYR A 99 -13.30 -0.95 -0.95
C TYR A 99 -12.82 -0.17 -2.17
N SER A 100 -13.49 0.95 -2.41
CA SER A 100 -13.12 1.96 -3.38
C SER A 100 -12.93 3.29 -2.68
N SER A 101 -11.85 4.00 -2.98
CA SER A 101 -11.60 5.36 -2.48
C SER A 101 -11.13 6.24 -3.63
N LYS A 102 -11.81 7.36 -3.85
CA LYS A 102 -11.55 8.29 -4.97
C LYS A 102 -11.67 9.74 -4.51
N CYS A 103 -10.95 10.62 -5.16
CA CYS A 103 -11.10 12.08 -4.94
C CYS A 103 -12.46 12.58 -5.44
N PHE A 104 -13.00 12.00 -6.51
CA PHE A 104 -14.26 12.40 -7.12
C PHE A 104 -15.34 11.34 -6.97
N LEU A 105 -16.55 11.79 -6.62
CA LEU A 105 -17.72 10.89 -6.44
C LEU A 105 -18.01 10.08 -7.70
N LYS A 106 -17.93 10.72 -8.88
CA LYS A 106 -18.20 10.07 -10.17
C LYS A 106 -17.21 8.96 -10.54
N ASP A 107 -16.01 8.98 -9.94
CA ASP A 107 -14.95 8.02 -10.19
C ASP A 107 -15.04 6.82 -9.22
N LEU A 108 -15.96 6.84 -8.24
CA LEU A 108 -16.20 5.74 -7.30
C LEU A 108 -16.68 4.50 -8.05
N ASP A 109 -16.16 3.35 -7.69
CA ASP A 109 -16.48 2.09 -8.34
C ASP A 109 -17.99 1.75 -8.17
N ASP A 110 -18.56 0.99 -9.10
CA ASP A 110 -19.99 0.60 -9.01
C ASP A 110 -20.26 -0.22 -7.75
N ALA A 111 -21.35 0.12 -7.05
CA ALA A 111 -21.71 -0.51 -5.79
C ALA A 111 -21.97 -2.02 -5.93
N GLY A 112 -22.61 -2.44 -7.03
CA GLY A 112 -22.89 -3.84 -7.30
C GLY A 112 -21.63 -4.66 -7.53
N GLU A 113 -20.71 -4.14 -8.35
CA GLU A 113 -19.43 -4.78 -8.60
C GLU A 113 -18.56 -4.86 -7.33
N LEU A 114 -18.54 -3.80 -6.53
CA LEU A 114 -17.79 -3.75 -5.27
C LEU A 114 -18.31 -4.80 -4.27
N GLY A 115 -19.64 -4.89 -4.11
CA GLY A 115 -20.26 -5.88 -3.22
C GLY A 115 -20.01 -7.31 -3.68
N LYS A 116 -20.16 -7.57 -4.99
CA LYS A 116 -19.87 -8.88 -5.57
C LYS A 116 -18.41 -9.28 -5.37
N GLN A 117 -17.46 -8.38 -5.60
CA GLN A 117 -16.04 -8.65 -5.37
C GLN A 117 -15.75 -9.01 -3.91
N ALA A 118 -16.34 -8.28 -2.95
CA ALA A 118 -16.20 -8.61 -1.52
C ALA A 118 -16.71 -10.02 -1.21
N ALA A 119 -17.91 -10.39 -1.71
CA ALA A 119 -18.48 -11.72 -1.53
C ALA A 119 -17.62 -12.82 -2.17
N ASP A 120 -17.23 -12.65 -3.43
CA ASP A 120 -16.42 -13.63 -4.17
C ASP A 120 -15.07 -13.88 -3.48
N GLN A 121 -14.42 -12.83 -2.98
CA GLN A 121 -13.17 -12.93 -2.23
C GLN A 121 -13.33 -13.72 -0.92
N THR A 122 -14.45 -13.53 -0.24
CA THR A 122 -14.73 -14.22 1.03
C THR A 122 -15.07 -15.67 0.81
N ILE A 123 -15.98 -15.97 -0.13
CA ILE A 123 -16.45 -17.33 -0.42
C ILE A 123 -15.30 -18.23 -0.86
N ARG A 124 -14.39 -17.74 -1.68
CA ARG A 124 -13.25 -18.54 -2.16
C ARG A 124 -12.26 -18.93 -1.06
N LYS A 125 -12.31 -18.31 0.14
CA LYS A 125 -11.51 -18.66 1.31
C LYS A 125 -12.08 -19.81 2.13
N LEU A 126 -13.33 -20.23 1.88
CA LEU A 126 -14.00 -21.26 2.67
C LEU A 126 -13.31 -22.63 2.56
N SER A 127 -13.44 -23.42 3.63
CA SER A 127 -12.85 -24.75 3.77
C SER A 127 -11.32 -24.75 3.58
N PRO A 128 -10.57 -23.88 4.27
CA PRO A 128 -9.12 -23.82 4.14
C PRO A 128 -8.46 -25.12 4.63
N LYS A 129 -7.32 -25.44 4.04
CA LYS A 129 -6.51 -26.60 4.44
C LYS A 129 -5.24 -26.15 5.13
N LYS A 130 -4.72 -27.01 6.00
CA LYS A 130 -3.40 -26.83 6.62
C LYS A 130 -2.31 -27.27 5.64
N ILE A 131 -1.15 -26.64 5.75
CA ILE A 131 0.05 -27.01 5.00
C ILE A 131 1.21 -27.18 5.98
N GLY A 132 2.18 -28.03 5.61
CA GLY A 132 3.40 -28.23 6.40
C GLY A 132 4.36 -27.06 6.31
N SER A 133 5.35 -27.06 7.21
CA SER A 133 6.42 -26.07 7.19
C SER A 133 7.40 -26.34 6.06
N GLU A 134 7.71 -25.34 5.26
CA GLU A 134 8.62 -25.43 4.12
C GLU A 134 9.21 -24.08 3.72
N LYS A 135 10.26 -24.11 2.92
CA LYS A 135 10.80 -22.91 2.26
C LYS A 135 10.23 -22.85 0.85
N ILE A 136 9.51 -21.77 0.53
CA ILE A 136 8.71 -21.68 -0.69
C ILE A 136 8.67 -20.24 -1.21
N ALA A 137 8.32 -20.05 -2.48
CA ALA A 137 8.02 -18.74 -3.05
C ALA A 137 6.65 -18.24 -2.56
N ILE A 138 6.61 -17.01 -2.10
CA ILE A 138 5.38 -16.32 -1.67
C ILE A 138 5.02 -15.27 -2.70
N ILE A 139 3.79 -15.33 -3.20
CA ILE A 139 3.21 -14.33 -4.08
C ILE A 139 2.25 -13.50 -3.24
N PHE A 140 2.55 -12.23 -3.08
CA PHE A 140 1.70 -11.26 -2.37
C PHE A 140 0.72 -10.63 -3.35
N ASP A 141 -0.58 -10.74 -3.04
CA ASP A 141 -1.63 -9.96 -3.72
C ASP A 141 -1.29 -8.47 -3.67
N LYS A 142 -1.57 -7.72 -4.74
CA LYS A 142 -1.31 -6.28 -4.83
C LYS A 142 -1.91 -5.47 -3.66
N ARG A 143 -3.04 -5.91 -3.09
CA ARG A 143 -3.67 -5.27 -1.91
C ARG A 143 -2.77 -5.29 -0.68
N ILE A 144 -1.95 -6.33 -0.52
CA ILE A 144 -1.07 -6.50 0.64
C ILE A 144 0.41 -6.27 0.32
N ALA A 145 0.84 -6.43 -0.92
CA ALA A 145 2.20 -6.14 -1.37
C ALA A 145 2.64 -4.70 -1.06
N LYS A 146 1.71 -3.74 -1.09
CA LYS A 146 1.94 -2.36 -0.63
C LYS A 146 2.46 -2.26 0.81
N GLY A 147 2.20 -3.25 1.67
CA GLY A 147 2.72 -3.30 3.04
C GLY A 147 4.24 -3.46 3.10
N ILE A 148 4.82 -4.24 2.18
CA ILE A 148 6.27 -4.38 2.02
C ILE A 148 6.88 -3.02 1.64
N LEU A 149 6.24 -2.29 0.72
CA LEU A 149 6.68 -0.97 0.29
C LEU A 149 6.52 0.08 1.40
N SER A 150 5.46 0.02 2.20
CA SER A 150 5.28 0.90 3.36
C SER A 150 6.36 0.67 4.43
N THR A 151 6.76 -0.58 4.64
CA THR A 151 7.88 -0.91 5.54
C THR A 151 9.20 -0.38 5.01
N PHE A 152 9.46 -0.49 3.70
CA PHE A 152 10.61 0.14 3.06
C PHE A 152 10.62 1.66 3.30
N ALA A 153 9.50 2.35 3.06
CA ALA A 153 9.39 3.80 3.31
C ALA A 153 9.70 4.17 4.78
N SER A 154 9.21 3.38 5.72
CA SER A 154 9.50 3.56 7.14
C SER A 154 11.00 3.39 7.44
N ALA A 155 11.65 2.41 6.82
CA ALA A 155 13.08 2.14 7.00
C ALA A 155 13.98 3.23 6.40
N ILE A 156 13.54 3.95 5.36
CA ILE A 156 14.29 5.08 4.76
C ILE A 156 13.85 6.45 5.29
N SER A 157 13.00 6.51 6.32
CA SER A 157 12.61 7.78 6.93
C SER A 157 13.80 8.42 7.64
N SER A 158 13.98 9.73 7.48
CA SER A 158 15.09 10.48 8.13
C SER A 158 15.11 10.29 9.64
N SER A 159 13.96 10.11 10.27
CA SER A 159 13.87 9.86 11.70
C SER A 159 14.44 8.50 12.12
N ALA A 160 14.19 7.44 11.33
CA ALA A 160 14.78 6.13 11.57
C ALA A 160 16.30 6.13 11.29
N ILE A 161 16.73 6.80 10.23
CA ILE A 161 18.14 6.93 9.83
C ILE A 161 18.92 7.73 10.88
N SER A 162 18.43 8.89 11.32
CA SER A 162 19.11 9.76 12.28
C SER A 162 19.25 9.10 13.67
N ARG A 163 18.28 8.30 14.08
CA ARG A 163 18.34 7.50 15.31
C ARG A 163 19.18 6.23 15.21
N GLY A 164 19.61 5.84 14.01
CA GLY A 164 20.30 4.58 13.79
C GLY A 164 19.43 3.34 13.95
N THR A 165 18.10 3.49 13.83
CA THR A 165 17.10 2.43 14.02
C THR A 165 16.58 1.87 12.69
N SER A 166 17.44 1.82 11.66
CA SER A 166 17.09 1.25 10.37
C SER A 166 18.20 0.36 9.83
N PHE A 167 17.83 -0.81 9.31
CA PHE A 167 18.74 -1.69 8.57
C PHE A 167 19.22 -1.09 7.23
N LEU A 168 18.59 0.00 6.78
CA LEU A 168 18.97 0.75 5.57
C LEU A 168 19.84 1.99 5.86
N LYS A 169 20.27 2.20 7.11
CA LYS A 169 21.23 3.24 7.45
C LYS A 169 22.53 3.04 6.63
N ASP A 170 23.08 4.13 6.10
CA ASP A 170 24.31 4.16 5.28
C ASP A 170 24.22 3.32 3.99
N LYS A 171 23.00 3.11 3.45
CA LYS A 171 22.78 2.33 2.22
C LYS A 171 22.49 3.16 0.97
N VAL A 172 22.52 4.48 1.04
CA VAL A 172 22.39 5.34 -0.16
C VAL A 172 23.52 5.01 -1.14
N ASN A 173 23.17 4.92 -2.43
CA ASN A 173 24.00 4.47 -3.55
C ASN A 173 24.46 2.99 -3.48
N GLN A 174 23.87 2.20 -2.58
CA GLN A 174 24.07 0.76 -2.54
C GLN A 174 22.89 0.01 -3.15
N LYS A 175 23.17 -1.15 -3.73
CA LYS A 175 22.17 -2.06 -4.26
C LYS A 175 21.46 -2.79 -3.12
N ILE A 176 20.17 -2.52 -2.95
CA ILE A 176 19.33 -3.12 -1.90
C ILE A 176 18.22 -4.00 -2.46
N PHE A 177 17.81 -3.78 -3.71
CA PHE A 177 16.86 -4.60 -4.46
C PHE A 177 17.53 -5.30 -5.64
N SER A 178 16.80 -6.18 -6.33
CA SER A 178 17.23 -6.70 -7.64
C SER A 178 17.28 -5.58 -8.69
N ASP A 179 18.06 -5.76 -9.76
CA ASP A 179 18.30 -4.74 -10.81
C ASP A 179 17.04 -4.28 -11.56
N LYS A 180 15.96 -5.04 -11.46
CA LYS A 180 14.70 -4.76 -12.16
C LYS A 180 13.74 -3.90 -11.35
N ILE A 181 14.10 -3.53 -10.12
CA ILE A 181 13.20 -2.84 -9.19
C ILE A 181 13.46 -1.34 -9.22
N ASN A 182 12.39 -0.61 -9.52
CA ASN A 182 12.30 0.83 -9.36
C ASN A 182 11.20 1.17 -8.36
N VAL A 183 11.48 2.16 -7.49
CA VAL A 183 10.50 2.70 -6.54
C VAL A 183 10.42 4.21 -6.71
N LEU A 184 9.23 4.70 -6.97
CA LEU A 184 8.97 6.12 -7.11
C LEU A 184 8.02 6.62 -6.02
N ASP A 185 8.24 7.87 -5.63
CA ASP A 185 7.27 8.66 -4.88
C ASP A 185 6.92 9.91 -5.69
N LYS A 186 5.70 9.95 -6.24
CA LYS A 186 5.25 10.96 -7.18
C LYS A 186 4.13 11.80 -6.59
N PRO A 187 4.40 13.08 -6.23
CA PRO A 187 3.43 13.94 -5.54
C PRO A 187 2.37 14.57 -6.44
N ASP A 188 2.54 14.51 -7.76
CA ASP A 188 1.77 15.27 -8.76
C ASP A 188 0.89 14.38 -9.66
N ILE A 189 0.45 13.23 -9.17
CA ILE A 189 -0.54 12.40 -9.87
C ILE A 189 -1.90 13.10 -9.75
N LEU A 190 -2.52 13.43 -10.90
CA LEU A 190 -3.87 14.01 -10.91
C LEU A 190 -4.85 13.05 -10.23
N LYS A 191 -5.69 13.58 -9.33
CA LYS A 191 -6.63 12.80 -8.50
C LYS A 191 -5.98 11.71 -7.64
N GLY A 192 -4.66 11.76 -7.46
CA GLY A 192 -3.94 10.78 -6.63
C GLY A 192 -4.23 10.99 -5.15
N LEU A 193 -4.57 9.90 -4.44
CA LEU A 193 -4.94 9.96 -3.01
C LEU A 193 -3.81 10.43 -2.08
N GLY A 194 -2.55 10.35 -2.52
CA GLY A 194 -1.37 10.86 -1.81
C GLY A 194 -0.80 12.15 -2.42
N SER A 195 -1.43 12.72 -3.45
CA SER A 195 -0.91 13.90 -4.15
C SER A 195 -0.95 15.15 -3.28
N ARG A 196 0.10 15.97 -3.40
CA ARG A 196 0.26 17.20 -2.63
C ARG A 196 1.29 18.12 -3.27
N ASN A 197 1.13 19.43 -3.10
CA ASN A 197 2.03 20.45 -3.64
C ASN A 197 3.26 20.69 -2.76
N PHE A 198 3.12 20.52 -1.46
CA PHE A 198 4.16 20.71 -0.47
C PHE A 198 3.93 19.75 0.71
N ASP A 199 4.97 19.51 1.47
CA ASP A 199 4.92 18.65 2.64
C ASP A 199 4.44 19.38 3.90
N SER A 200 4.46 18.72 5.05
CA SER A 200 3.95 19.30 6.32
C SER A 200 4.78 20.47 6.84
N GLU A 201 5.91 20.79 6.23
CA GLU A 201 6.76 21.94 6.55
C GLU A 201 6.68 23.06 5.48
N GLY A 202 5.89 22.85 4.41
CA GLY A 202 5.79 23.78 3.28
C GLY A 202 6.89 23.61 2.23
N VAL A 203 7.74 22.59 2.38
CA VAL A 203 8.78 22.27 1.41
C VAL A 203 8.16 21.70 0.15
N LYS A 204 8.58 22.24 -1.00
CA LYS A 204 8.13 21.78 -2.32
C LYS A 204 8.35 20.28 -2.47
N THR A 205 7.34 19.61 -3.03
CA THR A 205 7.44 18.19 -3.36
C THR A 205 7.73 18.02 -4.85
N ASP A 206 8.75 17.23 -5.15
CA ASP A 206 9.07 16.79 -6.51
C ASP A 206 9.06 15.26 -6.57
N THR A 207 8.97 14.68 -7.77
CA THR A 207 9.07 13.23 -7.94
C THR A 207 10.45 12.75 -7.48
N LEU A 208 10.46 11.76 -6.59
CA LEU A 208 11.68 11.10 -6.14
C LEU A 208 11.71 9.66 -6.66
N LYS A 209 12.75 9.32 -7.39
CA LYS A 209 13.08 7.93 -7.69
C LYS A 209 13.90 7.39 -6.52
N LEU A 210 13.18 6.85 -5.52
CA LEU A 210 13.79 6.36 -4.27
C LEU A 210 14.71 5.18 -4.50
N VAL A 211 14.34 4.31 -5.44
CA VAL A 211 15.19 3.20 -5.90
C VAL A 211 15.24 3.24 -7.42
N ASP A 212 16.45 3.18 -7.96
CA ASP A 212 16.72 3.13 -9.38
C ASP A 212 17.53 1.88 -9.71
N GLN A 213 16.95 0.97 -10.49
CA GLN A 213 17.55 -0.31 -10.85
C GLN A 213 18.17 -1.03 -9.63
N GLY A 214 17.37 -1.12 -8.56
CA GLY A 214 17.77 -1.78 -7.31
C GLY A 214 18.67 -0.96 -6.38
N ILE A 215 19.15 0.22 -6.79
CA ILE A 215 20.04 1.07 -6.02
C ILE A 215 19.23 2.11 -5.24
N LEU A 216 19.38 2.16 -3.92
CA LEU A 216 18.78 3.20 -3.08
C LEU A 216 19.39 4.57 -3.41
N LYS A 217 18.55 5.54 -3.82
CA LYS A 217 18.99 6.88 -4.21
C LYS A 217 18.75 7.93 -3.13
N HIS A 218 17.62 7.85 -2.43
CA HIS A 218 17.19 8.89 -1.51
C HIS A 218 16.61 8.29 -0.23
N TYR A 219 16.85 8.98 0.89
CA TYR A 219 16.01 8.86 2.09
C TYR A 219 14.85 9.84 2.00
N LEU A 220 13.85 9.67 2.84
CA LEU A 220 12.72 10.62 3.01
C LEU A 220 13.14 11.64 4.10
N ILE A 221 13.49 12.86 3.69
CA ILE A 221 14.16 13.82 4.57
C ILE A 221 13.19 14.97 4.94
N ASP A 222 12.92 15.12 6.25
CA ASP A 222 12.36 16.32 6.86
C ASP A 222 13.46 17.30 7.28
N THR A 223 13.11 18.53 7.65
CA THR A 223 14.07 19.59 8.01
C THR A 223 14.85 19.24 9.26
N TYR A 224 14.18 18.79 10.34
CA TYR A 224 14.82 18.52 11.62
C TYR A 224 15.86 17.38 11.53
N ASN A 225 15.46 16.25 11.01
CA ASN A 225 16.36 15.10 10.87
C ASN A 225 17.39 15.33 9.74
N GLY A 226 17.01 16.07 8.70
CA GLY A 226 17.95 16.49 7.65
C GLY A 226 19.15 17.25 8.21
N LYS A 227 18.91 18.25 9.10
CA LYS A 227 19.99 18.98 9.77
C LYS A 227 20.88 18.09 10.63
N LYS A 228 20.30 17.11 11.34
CA LYS A 228 21.10 16.11 12.10
C LYS A 228 21.98 15.25 11.20
N LEU A 229 21.53 14.97 10.00
CA LEU A 229 22.23 14.14 9.02
C LEU A 229 23.12 14.94 8.07
N ASN A 230 23.15 16.28 8.22
CA ASN A 230 23.80 17.21 7.28
C ASN A 230 23.24 17.07 5.84
N LEU A 231 21.94 16.89 5.73
CA LEU A 231 21.18 16.78 4.49
C LEU A 231 20.09 17.84 4.42
N LYS A 232 19.69 18.26 3.22
CA LYS A 232 18.53 19.14 3.01
C LYS A 232 17.23 18.33 2.98
N SER A 233 16.15 18.94 3.47
CA SER A 233 14.79 18.40 3.28
C SER A 233 14.49 18.23 1.80
N ASN A 234 13.80 17.16 1.45
CA ASN A 234 13.39 16.84 0.09
C ASN A 234 11.86 16.78 -0.07
N GLY A 235 11.14 17.51 0.78
CA GLY A 235 9.69 17.60 0.71
C GLY A 235 8.98 16.34 1.19
N ARG A 236 9.52 15.67 2.19
CA ARG A 236 8.97 14.42 2.74
C ARG A 236 8.69 14.46 4.23
N CYS A 237 8.57 15.66 4.80
CA CYS A 237 7.98 15.80 6.13
C CYS A 237 6.52 15.32 6.10
N GLY A 238 6.17 14.40 7.00
CA GLY A 238 4.86 13.73 7.01
C GLY A 238 4.79 12.49 6.10
N GLY A 239 5.90 12.04 5.51
CA GLY A 239 6.01 10.78 4.76
C GLY A 239 5.91 10.92 3.24
N THR A 240 5.61 9.81 2.58
CA THR A 240 5.50 9.72 1.11
C THR A 240 4.22 10.37 0.58
N SER A 241 4.20 10.63 -0.72
CA SER A 241 3.04 11.05 -1.50
C SER A 241 2.37 9.82 -2.14
N ASN A 242 2.40 9.70 -3.48
CA ASN A 242 1.98 8.48 -4.15
C ASN A 242 3.21 7.58 -4.34
N LEU A 243 3.38 6.64 -3.43
CA LEU A 243 4.51 5.71 -3.42
C LEU A 243 4.14 4.44 -4.18
N TYR A 244 5.01 3.99 -5.09
CA TYR A 244 4.74 2.76 -5.84
C TYR A 244 6.01 2.06 -6.35
N PHE A 245 5.91 0.74 -6.51
CA PHE A 245 6.80 0.00 -7.39
C PHE A 245 6.37 0.19 -8.84
N GLU A 246 7.31 0.43 -9.75
CA GLU A 246 7.01 0.35 -11.18
C GLU A 246 6.64 -1.10 -11.59
N ASN A 247 5.90 -1.23 -12.68
CA ASN A 247 5.56 -2.53 -13.24
C ASN A 247 6.80 -3.38 -13.53
N GLY A 248 6.70 -4.67 -13.22
CA GLY A 248 7.61 -5.67 -13.76
C GLY A 248 7.33 -5.96 -15.25
N ASN A 249 8.09 -6.90 -15.80
CA ASN A 249 8.03 -7.26 -17.22
C ASN A 249 7.22 -8.53 -17.51
N ILE A 250 6.64 -9.18 -16.49
CA ILE A 250 5.90 -10.42 -16.64
C ILE A 250 4.43 -10.23 -16.27
N SER A 251 3.54 -10.96 -16.94
CA SER A 251 2.12 -10.93 -16.59
C SER A 251 1.87 -11.62 -15.24
N PHE A 252 0.73 -11.29 -14.60
CA PHE A 252 0.28 -12.00 -13.40
C PHE A 252 0.21 -13.52 -13.64
N LYS A 253 -0.31 -13.94 -14.79
CA LYS A 253 -0.40 -15.35 -15.16
C LYS A 253 0.97 -16.01 -15.27
N ASP A 254 1.95 -15.34 -15.89
CA ASP A 254 3.31 -15.87 -16.00
C ASP A 254 4.01 -15.89 -14.64
N LEU A 255 3.73 -14.93 -13.76
CA LEU A 255 4.23 -14.94 -12.39
C LEU A 255 3.73 -16.17 -11.63
N LEU A 256 2.43 -16.50 -11.72
CA LEU A 256 1.85 -17.71 -11.12
C LEU A 256 2.49 -18.99 -11.68
N ASN A 257 2.77 -19.03 -12.99
CA ASN A 257 3.37 -20.20 -13.66
C ASN A 257 4.89 -20.32 -13.46
N SER A 258 5.54 -19.30 -12.91
CA SER A 258 7.02 -19.28 -12.80
C SER A 258 7.58 -20.31 -11.81
N LYS A 259 6.73 -20.88 -10.94
CA LYS A 259 7.08 -21.91 -9.98
C LYS A 259 6.08 -23.06 -10.05
N SER A 260 6.59 -24.30 -9.90
CA SER A 260 5.72 -25.49 -9.82
C SER A 260 4.82 -25.45 -8.59
N LYS A 261 5.29 -24.82 -7.49
CA LYS A 261 4.54 -24.65 -6.24
C LYS A 261 4.87 -23.28 -5.63
N SER A 262 3.85 -22.55 -5.20
CA SER A 262 3.94 -21.27 -4.49
C SER A 262 2.72 -21.04 -3.62
N LEU A 263 2.77 -20.04 -2.73
CA LEU A 263 1.61 -19.58 -1.98
C LEU A 263 1.23 -18.17 -2.44
N TYR A 264 -0.03 -18.00 -2.80
CA TYR A 264 -0.61 -16.67 -3.08
C TYR A 264 -1.29 -16.15 -1.82
N ILE A 265 -0.72 -15.13 -1.20
CA ILE A 265 -1.17 -14.56 0.06
C ILE A 265 -2.06 -13.36 -0.19
N THR A 266 -3.27 -13.39 0.37
CA THR A 266 -4.29 -12.34 0.22
C THR A 266 -4.51 -11.53 1.49
N GLU A 267 -4.05 -12.02 2.63
CA GLU A 267 -4.16 -11.32 3.91
C GLU A 267 -2.95 -11.64 4.81
N THR A 268 -2.49 -10.63 5.55
CA THR A 268 -1.48 -10.78 6.59
C THR A 268 -2.02 -10.25 7.92
N ILE A 269 -1.68 -10.93 9.02
CA ILE A 269 -2.16 -10.63 10.36
C ILE A 269 -0.96 -10.34 11.27
N GLY A 270 -1.05 -9.26 12.02
CA GLY A 270 -0.04 -8.85 12.99
C GLY A 270 0.96 -7.81 12.45
N HIS A 271 1.78 -7.30 13.36
CA HIS A 271 2.82 -6.30 13.10
C HIS A 271 4.20 -6.96 13.16
N GLY A 272 4.53 -7.75 12.14
CA GLY A 272 5.74 -8.57 12.11
C GLY A 272 6.92 -7.98 11.37
N SER A 273 6.92 -6.67 11.09
CA SER A 273 8.03 -5.99 10.41
C SER A 273 8.93 -5.27 11.40
N ASN A 274 10.21 -5.59 11.44
CA ASN A 274 11.20 -4.92 12.27
C ASN A 274 12.19 -4.15 11.38
N ILE A 275 12.07 -2.83 11.35
CA ILE A 275 12.96 -1.97 10.52
C ILE A 275 14.37 -1.82 11.11
N VAL A 276 14.64 -2.27 12.33
CA VAL A 276 16.00 -2.23 12.93
C VAL A 276 16.84 -3.38 12.42
N THR A 277 16.29 -4.60 12.50
CA THR A 277 17.00 -5.84 12.11
C THR A 277 16.73 -6.25 10.67
N GLY A 278 15.59 -5.86 10.13
CA GLY A 278 15.07 -6.30 8.84
C GLY A 278 14.19 -7.55 8.93
N ASP A 279 13.91 -8.08 10.12
CA ASP A 279 13.12 -9.29 10.25
C ASP A 279 11.66 -9.06 9.91
N TYR A 280 11.06 -10.06 9.28
CA TYR A 280 9.67 -10.10 8.88
C TYR A 280 9.06 -11.44 9.30
N SER A 281 7.97 -11.39 10.05
CA SER A 281 7.23 -12.60 10.47
C SER A 281 5.78 -12.24 10.76
N VAL A 282 4.85 -12.73 9.96
CA VAL A 282 3.41 -12.42 10.07
C VAL A 282 2.56 -13.67 9.90
N GLY A 283 1.42 -13.69 10.57
CA GLY A 283 0.34 -14.62 10.22
C GLY A 283 -0.16 -14.35 8.80
N ALA A 284 -0.58 -15.38 8.08
CA ALA A 284 -1.02 -15.22 6.70
C ALA A 284 -2.16 -16.17 6.34
N THR A 285 -2.97 -15.70 5.37
CA THR A 285 -4.05 -16.45 4.72
C THR A 285 -3.94 -16.25 3.21
N GLY A 286 -4.25 -17.29 2.46
CA GLY A 286 -4.15 -17.23 0.99
C GLY A 286 -4.52 -18.54 0.33
N PHE A 287 -3.80 -18.89 -0.73
CA PHE A 287 -4.08 -20.06 -1.56
C PHE A 287 -2.79 -20.79 -1.90
N LEU A 288 -2.87 -22.12 -1.93
CA LEU A 288 -1.85 -22.92 -2.60
C LEU A 288 -1.99 -22.74 -4.11
N VAL A 289 -0.87 -22.49 -4.78
CA VAL A 289 -0.77 -22.44 -6.24
C VAL A 289 0.18 -23.55 -6.69
N GLU A 290 -0.28 -24.39 -7.62
CA GLU A 290 0.53 -25.42 -8.26
C GLU A 290 0.39 -25.30 -9.77
N ASN A 291 1.53 -25.22 -10.47
CA ASN A 291 1.59 -25.05 -11.92
C ASN A 291 0.69 -23.91 -12.43
N GLY A 292 0.70 -22.77 -11.73
CA GLY A 292 -0.07 -21.58 -12.06
C GLY A 292 -1.55 -21.62 -11.73
N GLU A 293 -2.05 -22.70 -11.14
CA GLU A 293 -3.46 -22.85 -10.78
C GLU A 293 -3.69 -22.77 -9.28
N PHE A 294 -4.72 -22.02 -8.86
CA PHE A 294 -5.20 -22.01 -7.49
C PHE A 294 -5.82 -23.34 -7.13
N LYS A 295 -5.30 -24.02 -6.10
CA LYS A 295 -5.77 -25.37 -5.69
C LYS A 295 -6.78 -25.33 -4.56
N TYR A 296 -6.41 -24.75 -3.43
CA TYR A 296 -7.29 -24.61 -2.27
C TYR A 296 -6.83 -23.45 -1.38
N PRO A 297 -7.76 -22.86 -0.59
CA PRO A 297 -7.38 -21.87 0.39
C PRO A 297 -6.60 -22.45 1.55
N ILE A 298 -5.74 -21.63 2.14
CA ILE A 298 -4.91 -21.96 3.29
C ILE A 298 -5.03 -20.85 4.33
N ASN A 299 -5.01 -21.21 5.60
CA ASN A 299 -5.00 -20.25 6.71
C ASN A 299 -4.11 -20.73 7.86
N GLU A 300 -4.02 -19.90 8.91
CA GLU A 300 -3.27 -20.19 10.15
C GLU A 300 -1.82 -20.60 9.87
N ILE A 301 -1.20 -19.97 8.90
CA ILE A 301 0.24 -20.11 8.64
C ILE A 301 0.98 -18.86 9.09
N THR A 302 2.27 -19.01 9.35
CA THR A 302 3.19 -17.87 9.50
C THR A 302 4.14 -17.84 8.32
N ILE A 303 4.32 -16.68 7.71
CA ILE A 303 5.34 -16.46 6.70
C ILE A 303 6.45 -15.59 7.28
N ALA A 304 7.70 -15.97 7.05
CA ALA A 304 8.85 -15.30 7.64
C ALA A 304 9.99 -15.13 6.63
N GLY A 305 10.79 -14.07 6.85
CA GLY A 305 11.97 -13.75 6.07
C GLY A 305 12.76 -12.62 6.69
N ASN A 306 13.75 -12.10 5.97
CA ASN A 306 14.42 -10.87 6.34
C ASN A 306 14.45 -9.92 5.14
N PHE A 307 14.08 -8.67 5.31
CA PHE A 307 13.98 -7.69 4.23
C PHE A 307 15.26 -7.52 3.42
N LYS A 308 16.43 -7.73 4.03
CA LYS A 308 17.72 -7.66 3.31
C LYS A 308 17.84 -8.71 2.21
N ASP A 309 17.22 -9.88 2.43
CA ASP A 309 17.17 -10.97 1.44
C ASP A 309 15.90 -10.88 0.59
N MET A 310 14.76 -10.58 1.21
CA MET A 310 13.48 -10.44 0.51
C MET A 310 13.57 -9.44 -0.63
N PHE A 311 14.15 -8.25 -0.41
CA PHE A 311 14.28 -7.19 -1.43
C PHE A 311 15.11 -7.62 -2.65
N LYS A 312 16.12 -8.47 -2.45
CA LYS A 312 16.95 -8.99 -3.54
C LYS A 312 16.25 -10.05 -4.39
N ASN A 313 15.23 -10.69 -3.81
CA ASN A 313 14.51 -11.82 -4.42
C ASN A 313 13.08 -11.45 -4.85
N ILE A 314 12.80 -10.15 -5.04
CA ILE A 314 11.51 -9.66 -5.55
C ILE A 314 11.44 -9.82 -7.06
N THR A 315 10.30 -10.33 -7.51
CA THR A 315 9.83 -10.26 -8.91
C THR A 315 8.46 -9.63 -8.93
N LEU A 316 8.25 -8.62 -9.77
CA LEU A 316 7.00 -7.87 -9.90
C LEU A 316 6.25 -8.27 -11.17
N ALA A 317 4.95 -8.38 -11.09
CA ALA A 317 4.06 -8.48 -12.26
C ALA A 317 3.89 -7.10 -12.94
N ASN A 318 3.17 -7.07 -14.07
CA ASN A 318 2.86 -5.84 -14.82
C ASN A 318 1.41 -5.35 -14.59
N ASP A 319 0.86 -5.62 -13.40
CA ASP A 319 -0.53 -5.36 -13.04
C ASP A 319 -0.71 -4.22 -12.02
N LEU A 320 0.19 -3.23 -12.03
CA LEU A 320 0.09 -2.05 -11.16
C LEU A 320 -1.22 -1.30 -11.41
N GLU A 321 -1.92 -1.03 -10.33
CA GLU A 321 -3.11 -0.19 -10.29
C GLU A 321 -2.96 0.89 -9.21
N PHE A 322 -3.38 2.11 -9.52
CA PHE A 322 -3.39 3.23 -8.56
C PHE A 322 -4.75 3.29 -7.83
N LYS A 323 -4.89 2.50 -6.77
CA LYS A 323 -6.07 2.48 -5.89
C LYS A 323 -5.84 3.20 -4.57
N TYR A 324 -4.60 3.41 -4.17
CA TYR A 324 -4.20 3.89 -2.84
C TYR A 324 -3.14 5.00 -2.97
N ALA A 325 -2.73 5.59 -1.85
CA ALA A 325 -1.54 6.44 -1.81
C ALA A 325 -0.24 5.60 -1.95
N THR A 326 -0.24 4.35 -1.49
CA THR A 326 0.86 3.40 -1.70
C THR A 326 0.36 2.24 -2.55
N ASN A 327 1.01 1.96 -3.67
CA ASN A 327 0.59 0.96 -4.64
C ASN A 327 1.73 -0.01 -4.99
N SER A 328 1.37 -1.23 -5.30
CA SER A 328 2.29 -2.26 -5.78
C SER A 328 1.60 -3.14 -6.81
N PRO A 329 2.30 -3.58 -7.84
CA PRO A 329 1.83 -4.74 -8.59
C PRO A 329 1.87 -5.99 -7.72
N THR A 330 1.29 -7.09 -8.19
CA THR A 330 1.47 -8.41 -7.59
C THR A 330 2.96 -8.73 -7.50
N MET A 331 3.39 -9.23 -6.35
CA MET A 331 4.81 -9.39 -6.01
C MET A 331 5.11 -10.83 -5.59
N MET A 332 6.10 -11.45 -6.21
CA MET A 332 6.66 -12.71 -5.73
C MET A 332 7.98 -12.47 -4.98
N ILE A 333 8.15 -13.14 -3.86
CA ILE A 333 9.40 -13.17 -3.10
C ILE A 333 9.81 -14.64 -2.92
N GLU A 334 11.01 -14.96 -3.42
CA GLU A 334 11.55 -16.31 -3.31
C GLU A 334 12.26 -16.53 -1.97
N GLY A 335 12.25 -17.78 -1.53
CA GLY A 335 13.06 -18.21 -0.40
C GLY A 335 12.52 -17.84 0.97
N MET A 336 11.25 -17.46 1.08
CA MET A 336 10.59 -17.25 2.37
C MET A 336 10.30 -18.58 3.07
N VAL A 337 10.22 -18.53 4.39
CA VAL A 337 9.86 -19.68 5.22
C VAL A 337 8.39 -19.60 5.57
N VAL A 338 7.69 -20.70 5.41
CA VAL A 338 6.33 -20.90 5.91
C VAL A 338 6.40 -21.85 7.08
N ALA A 339 5.77 -21.47 8.19
CA ALA A 339 5.47 -22.35 9.31
C ALA A 339 3.97 -22.64 9.30
N GLY A 340 3.62 -23.90 9.12
CA GLY A 340 2.28 -24.44 9.17
C GLY A 340 2.21 -25.65 10.11
N LYS A 341 1.01 -26.19 10.31
CA LYS A 341 0.77 -27.38 11.15
C LYS A 341 0.67 -28.62 10.29
#